data_14b9ca42a9115a87629569e74a92371e
#
_entry.id   14b9ca42a9115a87629569e74a92371e
#
_cell.length_a   1.000
_cell.length_b   1.000
_cell.length_c   1.000
_cell.angle_alpha   90.00
_cell.angle_beta   90.00
_cell.angle_gamma   90.00
#
_symmetry.space_group_name_H-M   'P 1'
#
loop_
_entity.id
_entity.type
_entity.pdbx_description
1 polymer ?
#
loop_
_entity_poly.entity_id
_entity_poly.type
_entity_poly.pdbx_seq_one_letter_code
_entity_poly.pdbx_strand_id
1 'polypeptide(L)'
;MAKLYDREFGGRCIGKVESDGKVYDREFGGRCIGKVESDGKVYDREFGGRCVGKVESTGKVYDREFGGRCVGKVESDGKVYDREFGGRCIGKVESTPTKMAGAAYILLLR
;
A
#
# COMPACT_ATOMS: atom_id res chain seq x y z
N MET A 1 -9.56 1.60 -9.20
CA MET A 1 -8.98 0.40 -8.56
C MET A 1 -7.50 0.31 -8.91
N ALA A 2 -6.67 0.09 -7.92
CA ALA A 2 -5.22 -0.03 -8.13
C ALA A 2 -4.81 -1.48 -7.94
N LYS A 3 -4.07 -2.02 -8.90
CA LYS A 3 -3.53 -3.37 -8.82
C LYS A 3 -2.11 -3.30 -8.28
N LEU A 4 -1.75 -4.30 -7.49
CA LEU A 4 -0.45 -4.36 -6.83
C LEU A 4 0.34 -5.54 -7.37
N TYR A 5 1.56 -5.26 -7.81
CA TYR A 5 2.46 -6.26 -8.36
C TYR A 5 3.69 -6.40 -7.49
N ASP A 6 4.27 -7.61 -7.45
CA ASP A 6 5.43 -7.91 -6.61
C ASP A 6 6.76 -7.57 -7.26
N ARG A 7 6.73 -6.95 -8.45
CA ARG A 7 7.94 -6.47 -9.14
C ARG A 7 7.58 -5.28 -9.98
N GLU A 8 8.60 -4.54 -10.37
CA GLU A 8 8.39 -3.40 -11.26
C GLU A 8 7.87 -3.86 -12.62
N PHE A 9 8.46 -4.92 -13.18
CA PHE A 9 8.06 -5.46 -14.48
C PHE A 9 7.89 -6.96 -14.38
N GLY A 10 6.84 -7.48 -15.00
CA GLY A 10 6.64 -8.92 -15.11
C GLY A 10 6.26 -9.59 -13.80
N GLY A 11 5.83 -8.80 -12.81
CA GLY A 11 5.44 -9.38 -11.54
C GLY A 11 4.03 -9.95 -11.57
N ARG A 12 3.69 -10.67 -10.52
CA ARG A 12 2.35 -11.19 -10.31
C ARG A 12 1.50 -10.15 -9.62
N CYS A 13 0.22 -10.12 -9.96
CA CYS A 13 -0.73 -9.30 -9.22
C CYS A 13 -0.99 -9.99 -7.88
N ILE A 14 -0.59 -9.33 -6.79
CA ILE A 14 -0.71 -9.89 -5.44
C ILE A 14 -1.86 -9.31 -4.66
N GLY A 15 -2.58 -8.35 -5.24
CA GLY A 15 -3.73 -7.77 -4.57
C GLY A 15 -4.21 -6.54 -5.27
N LYS A 16 -5.22 -5.92 -4.68
CA LYS A 16 -5.74 -4.67 -5.23
C LYS A 16 -6.29 -3.79 -4.14
N VAL A 17 -6.40 -2.49 -4.44
CA VAL A 17 -7.04 -1.52 -3.56
C VAL A 17 -8.16 -0.86 -4.35
N GLU A 18 -9.37 -0.95 -3.82
CA GLU A 18 -10.54 -0.35 -4.45
C GLU A 18 -10.56 1.15 -4.22
N SER A 19 -11.36 1.86 -5.01
CA SER A 19 -11.45 3.31 -4.89
C SER A 19 -11.95 3.76 -3.52
N ASP A 20 -12.67 2.91 -2.81
CA ASP A 20 -13.14 3.21 -1.45
C ASP A 20 -12.11 2.85 -0.38
N GLY A 21 -10.92 2.38 -0.78
CA GLY A 21 -9.83 2.08 0.13
C GLY A 21 -9.76 0.65 0.60
N LYS A 22 -10.69 -0.20 0.25
CA LYS A 22 -10.64 -1.61 0.67
C LYS A 22 -9.49 -2.31 -0.02
N VAL A 23 -8.77 -3.12 0.74
CA VAL A 23 -7.59 -3.84 0.28
C VAL A 23 -7.89 -5.31 0.20
N TYR A 24 -7.63 -5.91 -0.95
CA TYR A 24 -7.88 -7.33 -1.18
C TYR A 24 -6.56 -8.05 -1.48
N ASP A 25 -6.47 -9.32 -1.10
CA ASP A 25 -5.25 -10.11 -1.25
C ASP A 25 -5.17 -10.83 -2.59
N ARG A 26 -6.06 -10.53 -3.52
CA ARG A 26 -6.02 -11.02 -4.89
C ARG A 26 -6.73 -10.04 -5.79
N GLU A 27 -6.49 -10.18 -7.08
CA GLU A 27 -7.19 -9.34 -8.04
C GLU A 27 -8.68 -9.66 -8.07
N PHE A 28 -9.04 -10.95 -8.04
CA PHE A 28 -10.43 -11.39 -8.08
C PHE A 28 -10.67 -12.44 -7.00
N GLY A 29 -11.79 -12.34 -6.32
CA GLY A 29 -12.20 -13.33 -5.33
C GLY A 29 -11.38 -13.34 -4.06
N GLY A 30 -10.58 -12.31 -3.84
CA GLY A 30 -9.78 -12.23 -2.63
C GLY A 30 -10.58 -11.77 -1.43
N ARG A 31 -9.97 -11.89 -0.25
CA ARG A 31 -10.53 -11.39 1.00
C ARG A 31 -10.14 -9.96 1.20
N CYS A 32 -11.03 -9.20 1.81
CA CYS A 32 -10.70 -7.86 2.26
C CYS A 32 -9.81 -7.99 3.50
N ILE A 33 -8.56 -7.58 3.38
CA ILE A 33 -7.57 -7.73 4.46
C ILE A 33 -7.27 -6.42 5.16
N GLY A 34 -7.89 -5.33 4.73
CA GLY A 34 -7.65 -4.06 5.38
C GLY A 34 -8.29 -2.92 4.63
N LYS A 35 -7.97 -1.73 5.08
CA LYS A 35 -8.54 -0.52 4.49
C LYS A 35 -7.55 0.63 4.59
N VAL A 36 -7.52 1.47 3.55
CA VAL A 36 -6.76 2.71 3.56
C VAL A 36 -7.74 3.87 3.54
N GLU A 37 -7.63 4.75 4.53
CA GLU A 37 -8.50 5.92 4.61
C GLU A 37 -7.96 7.03 3.72
N SER A 38 -8.83 7.97 3.36
CA SER A 38 -8.45 9.07 2.48
C SER A 38 -7.36 9.95 3.09
N ASP A 39 -7.20 9.95 4.42
CA ASP A 39 -6.16 10.71 5.09
C ASP A 39 -4.82 9.95 5.14
N GLY A 40 -4.75 8.76 4.54
CA GLY A 40 -3.54 7.98 4.48
C GLY A 40 -3.37 6.92 5.54
N LYS A 41 -4.27 6.83 6.50
CA LYS A 41 -4.18 5.81 7.54
C LYS A 41 -4.52 4.44 6.97
N VAL A 42 -3.78 3.43 7.38
CA VAL A 42 -3.96 2.05 6.92
C VAL A 42 -4.39 1.20 8.10
N TYR A 43 -5.48 0.46 7.92
CA TYR A 43 -6.06 -0.39 8.95
C TYR A 43 -5.99 -1.85 8.53
N ASP A 44 -5.90 -2.76 9.51
CA ASP A 44 -5.75 -4.20 9.25
C ASP A 44 -7.09 -4.92 9.08
N ARG A 45 -8.19 -4.18 9.02
CA ARG A 45 -9.53 -4.71 8.72
C ARG A 45 -10.36 -3.62 8.08
N GLU A 46 -11.44 -4.04 7.45
CA GLU A 46 -12.35 -3.06 6.86
C GLU A 46 -13.00 -2.20 7.94
N PHE A 47 -13.47 -2.83 9.03
CA PHE A 47 -14.12 -2.13 10.14
C PHE A 47 -13.52 -2.57 11.45
N GLY A 48 -13.28 -1.61 12.35
CA GLY A 48 -12.81 -1.92 13.69
C GLY A 48 -11.38 -2.40 13.76
N GLY A 49 -10.61 -2.23 12.68
CA GLY A 49 -9.22 -2.65 12.69
C GLY A 49 -8.33 -1.65 13.40
N ARG A 50 -7.08 -2.06 13.65
CA ARG A 50 -6.05 -1.20 14.18
C ARG A 50 -5.38 -0.44 13.06
N CYS A 51 -4.98 0.78 13.35
CA CYS A 51 -4.14 1.54 12.43
C CYS A 51 -2.73 0.93 12.48
N VAL A 52 -2.30 0.37 11.35
CA VAL A 52 -0.99 -0.28 11.25
C VAL A 52 0.04 0.61 10.60
N GLY A 53 -0.34 1.82 10.20
CA GLY A 53 0.59 2.76 9.61
C GLY A 53 -0.12 3.82 8.81
N LYS A 54 0.68 4.62 8.13
CA LYS A 54 0.10 5.67 7.28
C LYS A 54 1.03 5.99 6.12
N VAL A 55 0.46 6.60 5.07
CA VAL A 55 1.22 7.13 3.96
C VAL A 55 1.02 8.64 3.93
N GLU A 56 2.11 9.37 3.73
CA GLU A 56 2.08 10.82 3.60
C GLU A 56 1.93 11.22 2.14
N SER A 57 1.54 12.48 1.93
CA SER A 57 1.35 12.99 0.57
C SER A 57 2.63 12.91 -0.26
N THR A 58 3.78 12.85 0.38
CA THR A 58 5.08 12.69 -0.29
C THR A 58 5.33 11.27 -0.74
N GLY A 59 4.51 10.31 -0.31
CA GLY A 59 4.70 8.90 -0.62
C GLY A 59 5.43 8.12 0.45
N LYS A 60 5.89 8.76 1.51
CA LYS A 60 6.56 8.05 2.61
C LYS A 60 5.54 7.23 3.39
N VAL A 61 5.91 6.00 3.72
CA VAL A 61 5.05 5.08 4.46
C VAL A 61 5.65 4.83 5.83
N TYR A 62 4.84 5.00 6.85
CA TYR A 62 5.25 4.82 8.24
C TYR A 62 4.52 3.66 8.87
N ASP A 63 5.16 3.01 9.85
CA ASP A 63 4.60 1.82 10.50
C ASP A 63 3.71 2.14 11.69
N ARG A 64 3.40 3.43 11.91
CA ARG A 64 2.44 3.87 12.93
C ARG A 64 1.81 5.16 12.47
N GLU A 65 0.70 5.50 13.09
CA GLU A 65 0.05 6.76 12.79
C GLU A 65 0.94 7.94 13.19
N PHE A 66 1.55 7.88 14.38
CA PHE A 66 2.42 8.94 14.87
C PHE A 66 3.71 8.33 15.41
N GLY A 67 4.84 8.97 15.12
CA GLY A 67 6.12 8.56 15.67
C GLY A 67 6.68 7.26 15.12
N GLY A 68 6.12 6.77 14.02
CA GLY A 68 6.61 5.54 13.43
C GLY A 68 7.85 5.75 12.58
N ARG A 69 8.47 4.64 12.18
CA ARG A 69 9.58 4.65 11.26
C ARG A 69 9.09 4.65 9.85
N CYS A 70 9.85 5.31 8.97
CA CYS A 70 9.60 5.21 7.55
C CYS A 70 10.02 3.82 7.08
N VAL A 71 9.04 3.02 6.64
CA VAL A 71 9.28 1.64 6.22
C VAL A 71 9.24 1.49 4.71
N GLY A 72 9.07 2.57 3.98
CA GLY A 72 9.10 2.51 2.54
C GLY A 72 8.63 3.79 1.90
N LYS A 73 8.57 3.75 0.58
CA LYS A 73 8.18 4.90 -0.20
C LYS A 73 7.44 4.46 -1.47
N VAL A 74 6.43 5.23 -1.84
CA VAL A 74 5.68 5.01 -3.08
C VAL A 74 5.93 6.20 -3.99
N GLU A 75 6.46 5.95 -5.18
CA GLU A 75 6.70 7.00 -6.16
C GLU A 75 5.42 7.29 -6.93
N SER A 76 5.36 8.48 -7.52
CA SER A 76 4.18 8.88 -8.28
C SER A 76 3.94 8.00 -9.50
N ASP A 77 4.99 7.34 -10.01
CA ASP A 77 4.87 6.42 -11.14
C ASP A 77 4.43 5.02 -10.73
N GLY A 78 4.20 4.80 -9.43
CA GLY A 78 3.71 3.54 -8.91
C GLY A 78 4.77 2.61 -8.37
N LYS A 79 6.05 2.95 -8.49
CA LYS A 79 7.10 2.10 -7.93
C LYS A 79 7.07 2.15 -6.41
N VAL A 80 7.24 1.00 -5.78
CA VAL A 80 7.22 0.87 -4.33
C VAL A 80 8.59 0.44 -3.87
N TYR A 81 9.15 1.18 -2.92
CA TYR A 81 10.48 0.94 -2.38
C TYR A 81 10.42 0.56 -0.91
N ASP A 82 11.40 -0.22 -0.46
CA ASP A 82 11.44 -0.69 0.93
C ASP A 82 12.15 0.28 1.88
N ARG A 83 12.54 1.46 1.38
CA ARG A 83 13.14 2.53 2.19
C ARG A 83 12.85 3.85 1.53
N GLU A 84 13.04 4.91 2.29
CA GLU A 84 12.85 6.25 1.74
C GLU A 84 13.90 6.56 0.67
N PHE A 85 15.16 6.25 0.96
CA PHE A 85 16.27 6.49 0.03
C PHE A 85 17.11 5.24 -0.11
N GLY A 86 17.56 4.95 -1.33
CA GLY A 86 18.46 3.84 -1.57
C GLY A 86 17.83 2.47 -1.41
N GLY A 87 16.51 2.41 -1.33
CA GLY A 87 15.83 1.13 -1.20
C GLY A 87 15.70 0.41 -2.52
N ARG A 88 15.29 -0.85 -2.44
CA ARG A 88 14.98 -1.66 -3.60
C ARG A 88 13.56 -1.45 -4.01
N CYS A 89 13.32 -1.49 -5.32
CA CYS A 89 11.96 -1.53 -5.82
C CYS A 89 11.39 -2.91 -5.52
N ILE A 90 10.38 -2.96 -4.65
CA ILE A 90 9.80 -4.23 -4.19
C ILE A 90 8.47 -4.51 -4.86
N GLY A 91 7.97 -3.59 -5.66
CA GLY A 91 6.72 -3.82 -6.33
C GLY A 91 6.27 -2.62 -7.11
N LYS A 92 5.09 -2.72 -7.67
CA LYS A 92 4.51 -1.66 -8.47
C LYS A 92 3.01 -1.58 -8.28
N VAL A 93 2.51 -0.35 -8.29
CA VAL A 93 1.08 -0.06 -8.26
C VAL A 93 0.68 0.40 -9.64
N GLU A 94 -0.36 -0.21 -10.20
CA GLU A 94 -0.96 0.28 -11.44
C GLU A 94 -2.27 0.98 -11.12
N SER A 95 -2.48 2.13 -11.75
CA SER A 95 -3.70 2.91 -11.62
C SER A 95 -3.81 3.58 -10.25
N THR A 96 -4.91 4.22 -9.97
CA THR A 96 -5.12 4.97 -8.73
C THR A 96 -6.07 4.21 -7.82
N PRO A 97 -5.94 4.38 -6.51
CA PRO A 97 -5.10 5.33 -5.78
C PRO A 97 -3.67 4.80 -5.60
N THR A 98 -2.68 5.54 -6.07
CA THR A 98 -1.31 5.04 -6.15
C THR A 98 -0.62 4.95 -4.79
N LYS A 99 -0.59 6.08 -4.05
CA LYS A 99 0.13 6.11 -2.77
C LYS A 99 -0.53 5.24 -1.72
N MET A 100 -1.86 5.28 -1.68
CA MET A 100 -2.63 4.48 -0.74
C MET A 100 -2.42 2.99 -1.02
N ALA A 101 -2.42 2.62 -2.29
CA ALA A 101 -2.23 1.21 -2.66
C ALA A 101 -0.81 0.74 -2.34
N GLY A 102 0.19 1.60 -2.58
CA GLY A 102 1.56 1.25 -2.24
C GLY A 102 1.75 1.07 -0.74
N ALA A 103 1.10 1.91 0.07
CA ALA A 103 1.13 1.77 1.52
C ALA A 103 0.50 0.46 1.95
N ALA A 104 -0.64 0.11 1.36
CA ALA A 104 -1.30 -1.16 1.66
C ALA A 104 -0.39 -2.34 1.33
N TYR A 105 0.34 -2.26 0.24
CA TYR A 105 1.27 -3.31 -0.12
C TYR A 105 2.34 -3.47 0.97
N ILE A 106 2.96 -2.37 1.37
CA ILE A 106 4.04 -2.41 2.34
C ILE A 106 3.55 -2.89 3.71
N LEU A 107 2.39 -2.42 4.14
CA LEU A 107 1.93 -2.64 5.51
C LEU A 107 1.08 -3.89 5.67
N LEU A 108 0.38 -4.31 4.64
CA LEU A 108 -0.58 -5.41 4.75
C LEU A 108 -0.22 -6.64 3.92
N LEU A 109 0.36 -6.45 2.75
CA LEU A 109 0.57 -7.56 1.81
C LEU A 109 1.99 -8.09 1.79
N ARG A 110 2.90 -7.35 2.33
CA ARG A 110 4.30 -7.73 2.30
C ARG A 110 4.78 -8.52 3.51
#